data_b30d9d48bb93c1b7d1897e75ba065673
#
_entry.id   b30d9d48bb93c1b7d1897e75ba065673
#
_cell.length_a   1.000
_cell.length_b   1.000
_cell.length_c   1.000
_cell.angle_alpha   90.00
_cell.angle_beta   90.00
_cell.angle_gamma   90.00
#
_symmetry.space_group_name_H-M   'P 1'
#
loop_
_entity.id
_entity.type
_entity.pdbx_description
1 polymer ?
#
loop_
_entity_poly.entity_id
_entity_poly.type
_entity_poly.pdbx_seq_one_letter_code
_entity_poly.pdbx_strand_id
1 'polypeptide(L)'
;MVLALQGGMAVGKTTAARYVAAHDPAVAVFFEDNSPALSNLQGRGLDKHRFADYCEIQRAFIQQEIDRYDRAAACPCALIDLGPQEIEFYTLFYPASIGKDWPVRQALAAELAALRRCRIDRTLFLQASVSVLQQRKEGDTTRDRGFFDHTVQHLLPAKERWFAAQSRVDFCQPTILRKPKLLPQC
;
A
#
# COMPACT_ATOMS: atom_id res chain seq x y z
N MET A 1 4.02 13.65 13.32
CA MET A 1 4.08 12.18 13.41
C MET A 1 3.36 11.57 12.20
N VAL A 2 4.01 10.67 11.49
CA VAL A 2 3.43 10.01 10.30
C VAL A 2 3.34 8.50 10.55
N LEU A 3 2.13 7.96 10.51
CA LEU A 3 1.82 6.55 10.64
C LEU A 3 1.46 5.97 9.27
N ALA A 4 1.74 4.68 9.04
CA ALA A 4 1.32 3.98 7.83
C ALA A 4 0.54 2.70 8.15
N LEU A 5 -0.50 2.41 7.37
CA LEU A 5 -1.17 1.12 7.35
C LEU A 5 -0.61 0.27 6.22
N GLN A 6 -0.23 -0.95 6.54
CA GLN A 6 0.31 -1.92 5.57
C GLN A 6 -0.43 -3.25 5.66
N GLY A 7 -0.14 -4.16 4.74
CA GLY A 7 -0.74 -5.50 4.71
C GLY A 7 -1.24 -5.92 3.34
N GLY A 8 -1.82 -7.10 3.27
CA GLY A 8 -2.34 -7.68 2.03
C GLY A 8 -3.55 -6.94 1.44
N MET A 9 -3.89 -7.28 0.20
CA MET A 9 -5.17 -6.85 -0.39
C MET A 9 -6.34 -7.41 0.44
N ALA A 10 -7.43 -6.67 0.52
CA ALA A 10 -8.64 -7.04 1.27
C ALA A 10 -8.47 -7.17 2.80
N VAL A 11 -7.31 -6.86 3.39
CA VAL A 11 -7.09 -6.97 4.83
C VAL A 11 -7.87 -5.95 5.66
N GLY A 12 -8.33 -4.84 5.05
CA GLY A 12 -9.16 -3.83 5.71
C GLY A 12 -8.45 -2.48 5.96
N LYS A 13 -7.30 -2.21 5.35
CA LYS A 13 -6.54 -0.94 5.50
C LYS A 13 -7.41 0.29 5.26
N THR A 14 -7.98 0.40 4.08
CA THR A 14 -8.82 1.56 3.71
C THR A 14 -10.06 1.70 4.61
N THR A 15 -10.61 0.58 5.10
CA THR A 15 -11.71 0.60 6.07
C THR A 15 -11.25 1.20 7.40
N ALA A 16 -10.09 0.79 7.90
CA ALA A 16 -9.49 1.35 9.12
C ALA A 16 -9.15 2.84 8.94
N ALA A 17 -8.55 3.21 7.81
CA ALA A 17 -8.23 4.60 7.49
C ALA A 17 -9.50 5.48 7.45
N ARG A 18 -10.57 5.01 6.82
CA ARG A 18 -11.88 5.72 6.80
C ARG A 18 -12.49 5.84 8.19
N TYR A 19 -12.34 4.82 9.03
CA TYR A 19 -12.81 4.90 10.41
C TYR A 19 -12.08 6.01 11.19
N VAL A 20 -10.73 6.07 11.07
CA VAL A 20 -9.94 7.13 11.70
C VAL A 20 -10.38 8.50 11.19
N ALA A 21 -10.49 8.67 9.87
CA ALA A 21 -10.91 9.95 9.26
C ALA A 21 -12.28 10.43 9.74
N ALA A 22 -13.19 9.49 10.07
CA ALA A 22 -14.54 9.82 10.54
C ALA A 22 -14.63 10.10 12.05
N HIS A 23 -13.68 9.60 12.85
CA HIS A 23 -13.80 9.61 14.32
C HIS A 23 -12.69 10.39 15.03
N ASP A 24 -11.59 10.71 14.35
CA ASP A 24 -10.48 11.44 14.94
C ASP A 24 -10.05 12.62 14.04
N PRO A 25 -10.62 13.81 14.27
CA PRO A 25 -10.29 15.00 13.48
C PRO A 25 -8.87 15.52 13.70
N ALA A 26 -8.16 15.05 14.73
CA ALA A 26 -6.77 15.42 14.97
C ALA A 26 -5.78 14.69 14.03
N VAL A 27 -6.24 13.65 13.36
CA VAL A 27 -5.42 12.85 12.44
C VAL A 27 -5.78 13.15 10.99
N ALA A 28 -4.85 13.71 10.23
CA ALA A 28 -5.00 13.87 8.79
C ALA A 28 -4.81 12.52 8.09
N VAL A 29 -5.80 12.07 7.32
CA VAL A 29 -5.75 10.76 6.65
C VAL A 29 -5.48 10.93 5.16
N PHE A 30 -4.45 10.25 4.66
CA PHE A 30 -4.03 10.25 3.26
C PHE A 30 -4.30 8.88 2.64
N PHE A 31 -5.36 8.79 1.85
CA PHE A 31 -5.72 7.56 1.15
C PHE A 31 -4.79 7.27 -0.02
N GLU A 32 -4.65 5.98 -0.36
CA GLU A 32 -4.03 5.58 -1.62
C GLU A 32 -4.84 6.16 -2.79
N ASP A 33 -4.14 6.87 -3.66
CA ASP A 33 -4.69 7.39 -4.91
C ASP A 33 -3.61 7.30 -6.00
N ASN A 34 -3.83 6.42 -6.94
CA ASN A 34 -2.91 6.20 -8.06
C ASN A 34 -3.27 7.03 -9.30
N SER A 35 -4.38 7.78 -9.25
CA SER A 35 -4.90 8.54 -10.40
C SER A 35 -3.91 9.57 -10.95
N PRO A 36 -3.16 10.35 -10.15
CA PRO A 36 -2.22 11.32 -10.70
C PRO A 36 -1.08 10.67 -11.48
N ALA A 37 -0.47 9.59 -10.96
CA ALA A 37 0.58 8.86 -11.68
C ALA A 37 0.04 8.24 -12.97
N LEU A 38 -1.13 7.61 -12.90
CA LEU A 38 -1.78 7.01 -14.08
C LEU A 38 -2.12 8.05 -15.14
N SER A 39 -2.61 9.24 -14.74
CA SER A 39 -2.90 10.34 -15.66
C SER A 39 -1.64 10.84 -16.36
N ASN A 40 -0.52 10.95 -15.64
CA ASN A 40 0.76 11.36 -16.21
C ASN A 40 1.33 10.34 -17.21
N LEU A 41 0.95 9.08 -17.09
CA LEU A 41 1.39 7.97 -17.94
C LEU A 41 0.41 7.70 -19.09
N GLN A 42 -0.79 8.28 -19.05
CA GLN A 42 -1.85 8.05 -20.03
C GLN A 42 -1.40 8.47 -21.44
N GLY A 43 -1.71 7.66 -22.44
CA GLY A 43 -1.38 7.92 -23.85
C GLY A 43 0.08 7.67 -24.22
N ARG A 44 0.94 7.27 -23.30
CA ARG A 44 2.38 7.04 -23.56
C ARG A 44 2.69 5.63 -24.08
N GLY A 45 1.72 4.74 -24.12
CA GLY A 45 1.87 3.36 -24.65
C GLY A 45 2.88 2.51 -23.89
N LEU A 46 3.08 2.77 -22.58
CA LEU A 46 4.05 2.06 -21.75
C LEU A 46 3.53 0.66 -21.39
N ASP A 47 4.42 -0.32 -21.50
CA ASP A 47 4.17 -1.70 -21.11
C ASP A 47 4.97 -2.09 -19.87
N LYS A 48 4.29 -2.35 -18.76
CA LYS A 48 4.92 -2.77 -17.50
C LYS A 48 5.73 -4.09 -17.60
N HIS A 49 5.62 -4.83 -18.70
CA HIS A 49 6.39 -6.04 -18.95
C HIS A 49 7.70 -5.79 -19.73
N ARG A 50 7.99 -4.54 -20.07
CA ARG A 50 9.24 -4.08 -20.66
C ARG A 50 10.03 -3.29 -19.62
N PHE A 51 11.33 -3.61 -19.48
CA PHE A 51 12.16 -3.03 -18.41
C PHE A 51 12.20 -1.49 -18.38
N ALA A 52 12.44 -0.87 -19.54
CA ALA A 52 12.52 0.59 -19.62
C ALA A 52 11.20 1.26 -19.24
N ASP A 53 10.09 0.74 -19.76
CA ASP A 53 8.74 1.25 -19.48
C ASP A 53 8.35 1.03 -18.02
N TYR A 54 8.72 -0.13 -17.46
CA TYR A 54 8.54 -0.42 -16.04
C TYR A 54 9.25 0.61 -15.16
N CYS A 55 10.52 0.90 -15.45
CA CYS A 55 11.26 1.90 -14.69
C CYS A 55 10.60 3.29 -14.79
N GLU A 56 10.08 3.66 -15.95
CA GLU A 56 9.39 4.92 -16.14
C GLU A 56 8.07 5.00 -15.36
N ILE A 57 7.30 3.91 -15.38
CA ILE A 57 6.09 3.77 -14.57
C ILE A 57 6.42 3.90 -13.08
N GLN A 58 7.46 3.21 -12.61
CA GLN A 58 7.84 3.27 -11.19
C GLN A 58 8.34 4.65 -10.77
N ARG A 59 9.04 5.40 -11.64
CA ARG A 59 9.40 6.80 -11.34
C ARG A 59 8.19 7.67 -11.06
N ALA A 60 7.13 7.53 -11.85
CA ALA A 60 5.90 8.30 -11.65
C ALA A 60 5.23 7.96 -10.31
N PHE A 61 5.14 6.68 -9.95
CA PHE A 61 4.59 6.26 -8.66
C PHE A 61 5.46 6.68 -7.47
N ILE A 62 6.78 6.57 -7.59
CA ILE A 62 7.72 7.02 -6.56
C ILE A 62 7.57 8.52 -6.31
N GLN A 63 7.54 9.33 -7.36
CA GLN A 63 7.40 10.78 -7.22
C GLN A 63 6.06 11.14 -6.57
N GLN A 64 4.97 10.55 -7.04
CA GLN A 64 3.65 10.76 -6.44
C GLN A 64 3.61 10.41 -4.95
N GLU A 65 4.28 9.34 -4.56
CA GLU A 65 4.32 8.92 -3.16
C GLU A 65 5.16 9.86 -2.29
N ILE A 66 6.26 10.39 -2.82
CA ILE A 66 7.05 11.42 -2.16
C ILE A 66 6.18 12.67 -1.93
N ASP A 67 5.48 13.14 -2.96
CA ASP A 67 4.59 14.31 -2.87
C ASP A 67 3.44 14.08 -1.87
N ARG A 68 2.92 12.85 -1.78
CA ARG A 68 1.89 12.48 -0.80
C ARG A 68 2.46 12.47 0.62
N TYR A 69 3.65 11.92 0.80
CA TYR A 69 4.33 11.90 2.08
C TYR A 69 4.66 13.33 2.56
N ASP A 70 5.15 14.20 1.69
CA ASP A 70 5.49 15.58 2.06
C ASP A 70 4.27 16.34 2.59
N ARG A 71 3.10 16.13 1.99
CA ARG A 71 1.83 16.69 2.49
C ARG A 71 1.46 16.09 3.86
N ALA A 72 1.66 14.80 4.06
CA ALA A 72 1.39 14.13 5.34
C ALA A 72 2.36 14.60 6.43
N ALA A 73 3.64 14.77 6.10
CA ALA A 73 4.67 15.22 7.03
C ALA A 73 4.48 16.68 7.49
N ALA A 74 3.76 17.49 6.72
CA ALA A 74 3.37 18.85 7.10
C ALA A 74 2.27 18.89 8.17
N CYS A 75 1.58 17.77 8.45
CA CYS A 75 0.53 17.67 9.46
C CYS A 75 1.11 17.28 10.83
N PRO A 76 0.54 17.78 11.95
CA PRO A 76 0.96 17.36 13.30
C PRO A 76 0.87 15.85 13.52
N CYS A 77 -0.20 15.23 13.02
CA CYS A 77 -0.41 13.78 13.01
C CYS A 77 -1.06 13.37 11.69
N ALA A 78 -0.48 12.39 11.02
CA ALA A 78 -0.99 11.87 9.77
C ALA A 78 -1.02 10.34 9.75
N LEU A 79 -2.02 9.77 9.07
CA LEU A 79 -2.15 8.36 8.74
C LEU A 79 -2.15 8.19 7.22
N ILE A 80 -1.23 7.39 6.70
CA ILE A 80 -1.14 7.08 5.27
C ILE A 80 -1.67 5.66 5.03
N ASP A 81 -2.70 5.51 4.18
CA ASP A 81 -3.17 4.20 3.69
C ASP A 81 -2.19 3.71 2.62
N LEU A 82 -1.45 2.66 2.94
CA LEU A 82 -0.17 2.29 2.33
C LEU A 82 0.87 3.42 2.54
N GLY A 83 2.09 3.26 2.15
CA GLY A 83 3.09 4.32 2.37
C GLY A 83 4.30 4.11 1.47
N PRO A 84 5.35 4.93 1.62
CA PRO A 84 6.57 4.85 0.82
C PRO A 84 7.16 3.45 0.74
N GLN A 85 7.08 2.68 1.83
CA GLN A 85 7.58 1.31 1.87
C GLN A 85 6.81 0.37 0.92
N GLU A 86 5.50 0.62 0.68
CA GLU A 86 4.75 -0.16 -0.30
C GLU A 86 5.29 0.02 -1.71
N ILE A 87 5.52 1.27 -2.08
CA ILE A 87 6.05 1.61 -3.41
C ILE A 87 7.46 1.03 -3.57
N GLU A 88 8.32 1.14 -2.56
CA GLU A 88 9.65 0.52 -2.59
C GLU A 88 9.56 -0.99 -2.74
N PHE A 89 8.74 -1.66 -1.91
CA PHE A 89 8.55 -3.09 -1.98
C PHE A 89 8.09 -3.52 -3.37
N TYR A 90 7.02 -2.90 -3.88
CA TYR A 90 6.46 -3.26 -5.18
C TYR A 90 7.47 -3.05 -6.31
N THR A 91 8.14 -1.91 -6.32
CA THR A 91 9.18 -1.58 -7.32
C THR A 91 10.26 -2.64 -7.39
N LEU A 92 10.69 -3.19 -6.23
CA LEU A 92 11.80 -4.13 -6.16
C LEU A 92 11.39 -5.60 -6.37
N PHE A 93 10.16 -5.98 -5.97
CA PHE A 93 9.76 -7.39 -5.90
C PHE A 93 8.79 -7.81 -7.00
N TYR A 94 8.06 -6.89 -7.60
CA TYR A 94 7.14 -7.22 -8.68
C TYR A 94 7.81 -7.88 -9.89
N PRO A 95 8.98 -7.43 -10.39
CA PRO A 95 9.64 -8.09 -11.53
C PRO A 95 9.90 -9.58 -11.28
N ALA A 96 10.44 -9.93 -10.13
CA ALA A 96 10.70 -11.32 -9.78
C ALA A 96 9.41 -12.15 -9.71
N SER A 97 8.29 -11.56 -9.26
CA SER A 97 6.99 -12.23 -9.18
C SER A 97 6.40 -12.59 -10.55
N ILE A 98 6.88 -11.96 -11.60
CA ILE A 98 6.51 -12.26 -13.01
C ILE A 98 7.67 -12.91 -13.80
N GLY A 99 8.65 -13.49 -13.10
CA GLY A 99 9.78 -14.20 -13.70
C GLY A 99 10.81 -13.30 -14.42
N LYS A 100 10.90 -12.02 -14.02
CA LYS A 100 11.88 -11.08 -14.59
C LYS A 100 13.01 -10.80 -13.60
N ASP A 101 14.23 -10.92 -14.07
CA ASP A 101 15.45 -10.54 -13.33
C ASP A 101 15.99 -9.21 -13.90
N TRP A 102 15.35 -8.11 -13.46
CA TRP A 102 15.70 -6.77 -13.91
C TRP A 102 16.55 -6.04 -12.87
N PRO A 103 17.58 -5.29 -13.27
CA PRO A 103 18.43 -4.52 -12.36
C PRO A 103 17.75 -3.24 -11.88
N VAL A 104 16.49 -3.35 -11.39
CA VAL A 104 15.64 -2.21 -11.01
C VAL A 104 16.28 -1.37 -9.91
N ARG A 105 16.90 -2.04 -8.92
CA ARG A 105 17.59 -1.35 -7.82
C ARG A 105 18.68 -0.40 -8.29
N GLN A 106 19.40 -0.79 -9.33
CA GLN A 106 20.46 0.03 -9.94
C GLN A 106 19.85 1.13 -10.82
N ALA A 107 18.88 0.77 -11.65
CA ALA A 107 18.25 1.70 -12.60
C ALA A 107 17.45 2.82 -11.92
N LEU A 108 16.92 2.58 -10.71
CA LEU A 108 16.13 3.53 -9.94
C LEU A 108 16.81 3.92 -8.61
N ALA A 109 18.15 3.86 -8.56
CA ALA A 109 18.89 4.08 -7.31
C ALA A 109 18.63 5.47 -6.70
N ALA A 110 18.58 6.50 -7.53
CA ALA A 110 18.34 7.87 -7.09
C ALA A 110 16.90 8.07 -6.56
N GLU A 111 15.92 7.55 -7.28
CA GLU A 111 14.50 7.62 -6.92
C GLU A 111 14.21 6.84 -5.64
N LEU A 112 14.76 5.63 -5.51
CA LEU A 112 14.65 4.82 -4.29
C LEU A 112 15.35 5.49 -3.11
N ALA A 113 16.49 6.14 -3.32
CA ALA A 113 17.16 6.90 -2.26
C ALA A 113 16.33 8.11 -1.83
N ALA A 114 15.64 8.79 -2.76
CA ALA A 114 14.70 9.86 -2.45
C ALA A 114 13.49 9.34 -1.64
N LEU A 115 12.88 8.25 -2.09
CA LEU A 115 11.73 7.61 -1.41
C LEU A 115 12.07 7.19 0.03
N ARG A 116 13.27 6.65 0.27
CA ARG A 116 13.74 6.23 1.60
C ARG A 116 13.94 7.39 2.59
N ARG A 117 13.98 8.63 2.13
CA ARG A 117 13.97 9.81 3.01
C ARG A 117 12.59 10.09 3.59
N CYS A 118 11.54 9.55 3.00
CA CYS A 118 10.17 9.59 3.51
C CYS A 118 10.05 8.68 4.74
N ARG A 119 10.34 9.20 5.92
CA ARG A 119 10.40 8.42 7.16
C ARG A 119 9.03 8.27 7.79
N ILE A 120 8.57 7.03 7.90
CA ILE A 120 7.38 6.65 8.68
C ILE A 120 7.79 6.42 10.12
N ASP A 121 7.10 7.07 11.06
CA ASP A 121 7.38 6.93 12.49
C ASP A 121 6.97 5.56 13.02
N ARG A 122 5.85 5.02 12.53
CA ARG A 122 5.37 3.68 12.87
C ARG A 122 4.49 3.11 11.76
N THR A 123 4.69 1.84 11.46
CA THR A 123 3.89 1.08 10.49
C THR A 123 3.06 0.03 11.21
N LEU A 124 1.76 0.02 10.98
CA LEU A 124 0.87 -1.07 11.40
C LEU A 124 0.66 -2.01 10.22
N PHE A 125 1.22 -3.21 10.29
CA PHE A 125 1.05 -4.24 9.28
C PHE A 125 -0.12 -5.14 9.64
N LEU A 126 -1.23 -4.98 8.92
CA LEU A 126 -2.44 -5.76 9.12
C LEU A 126 -2.29 -7.15 8.48
N GLN A 127 -2.53 -8.20 9.26
CA GLN A 127 -2.46 -9.59 8.81
C GLN A 127 -3.83 -10.26 8.87
N ALA A 128 -4.12 -11.10 7.91
CA ALA A 128 -5.24 -12.03 7.94
C ALA A 128 -4.87 -13.28 7.16
N SER A 129 -5.49 -14.42 7.48
CA SER A 129 -5.29 -15.64 6.71
C SER A 129 -5.76 -15.47 5.26
N VAL A 130 -5.16 -16.22 4.36
CA VAL A 130 -5.53 -16.18 2.92
C VAL A 130 -7.03 -16.44 2.73
N SER A 131 -7.60 -17.37 3.49
CA SER A 131 -9.04 -17.68 3.45
C SER A 131 -9.90 -16.47 3.81
N VAL A 132 -9.51 -15.70 4.83
CA VAL A 132 -10.21 -14.46 5.22
C VAL A 132 -10.07 -13.38 4.15
N LEU A 133 -8.88 -13.24 3.55
CA LEU A 133 -8.66 -12.26 2.48
C LEU A 133 -9.51 -12.61 1.26
N GLN A 134 -9.62 -13.89 0.91
CA GLN A 134 -10.44 -14.37 -0.20
C GLN A 134 -11.93 -14.15 0.04
N GLN A 135 -12.43 -14.51 1.21
CA GLN A 135 -13.81 -14.25 1.60
C GLN A 135 -14.15 -12.74 1.52
N ARG A 136 -13.25 -11.87 1.97
CA ARG A 136 -13.45 -10.42 1.88
C ARG A 136 -13.38 -9.90 0.45
N LYS A 137 -12.53 -10.49 -0.40
CA LYS A 137 -12.48 -10.18 -1.84
C LYS A 137 -13.83 -10.48 -2.50
N GLU A 138 -14.38 -11.68 -2.24
CA GLU A 138 -15.64 -12.13 -2.82
C GLU A 138 -16.84 -11.27 -2.38
N GLY A 139 -16.81 -10.81 -1.13
CA GLY A 139 -17.85 -9.92 -0.60
C GLY A 139 -17.75 -8.44 -1.04
N ASP A 140 -16.67 -8.04 -1.71
CA ASP A 140 -16.44 -6.65 -2.15
C ASP A 140 -16.69 -6.52 -3.66
N THR A 141 -17.90 -6.15 -4.02
CA THR A 141 -18.31 -5.91 -5.42
C THR A 141 -17.93 -4.52 -5.95
N THR A 142 -17.29 -3.68 -5.11
CA THR A 142 -17.00 -2.28 -5.45
C THR A 142 -15.68 -2.09 -6.19
N ARG A 143 -14.83 -3.12 -6.27
CA ARG A 143 -13.49 -3.05 -6.86
C ARG A 143 -13.19 -4.27 -7.72
N ASP A 144 -12.67 -4.04 -8.91
CA ASP A 144 -11.99 -5.09 -9.66
C ASP A 144 -10.66 -5.45 -8.97
N ARG A 145 -10.50 -6.72 -8.65
CA ARG A 145 -9.32 -7.27 -7.99
C ARG A 145 -8.66 -8.38 -8.83
N GLY A 146 -8.63 -8.22 -10.14
CA GLY A 146 -8.04 -9.20 -11.06
C GLY A 146 -6.59 -9.57 -10.74
N PHE A 147 -5.89 -8.71 -9.99
CA PHE A 147 -4.52 -8.96 -9.56
C PHE A 147 -4.40 -9.59 -8.15
N PHE A 148 -5.52 -9.92 -7.50
CA PHE A 148 -5.55 -10.41 -6.12
C PHE A 148 -4.80 -11.73 -5.97
N ASP A 149 -5.10 -12.71 -6.80
CA ASP A 149 -4.53 -14.06 -6.65
C ASP A 149 -3.01 -14.04 -6.85
N HIS A 150 -2.53 -13.29 -7.85
CA HIS A 150 -1.10 -13.06 -8.04
C HIS A 150 -0.45 -12.41 -6.82
N THR A 151 -1.09 -11.37 -6.27
CA THR A 151 -0.56 -10.66 -5.10
C THR A 151 -0.47 -11.56 -3.88
N VAL A 152 -1.52 -12.34 -3.60
CA VAL A 152 -1.57 -13.22 -2.43
C VAL A 152 -0.59 -14.39 -2.56
N GLN A 153 -0.47 -14.97 -3.76
CA GLN A 153 0.40 -16.13 -3.98
C GLN A 153 1.88 -15.77 -4.08
N HIS A 154 2.21 -14.68 -4.77
CA HIS A 154 3.60 -14.37 -5.16
C HIS A 154 4.21 -13.18 -4.40
N LEU A 155 3.42 -12.20 -3.99
CA LEU A 155 3.94 -10.99 -3.36
C LEU A 155 3.75 -10.96 -1.85
N LEU A 156 2.60 -11.40 -1.32
CA LEU A 156 2.30 -11.25 0.10
C LEU A 156 3.30 -11.96 1.03
N PRO A 157 3.75 -13.20 0.76
CA PRO A 157 4.75 -13.86 1.62
C PRO A 157 6.10 -13.15 1.63
N ALA A 158 6.51 -12.59 0.48
CA ALA A 158 7.73 -11.79 0.39
C ALA A 158 7.58 -10.45 1.10
N LYS A 159 6.40 -9.82 0.99
CA LYS A 159 6.07 -8.56 1.64
C LYS A 159 6.10 -8.69 3.16
N GLU A 160 5.50 -9.74 3.72
CA GLU A 160 5.52 -10.00 5.16
C GLU A 160 6.95 -10.15 5.68
N ARG A 161 7.78 -10.94 5.01
CA ARG A 161 9.20 -11.09 5.37
C ARG A 161 9.98 -9.77 5.26
N TRP A 162 9.72 -8.99 4.21
CA TRP A 162 10.40 -7.72 4.00
C TRP A 162 10.04 -6.69 5.08
N PHE A 163 8.76 -6.60 5.46
CA PHE A 163 8.32 -5.73 6.54
C PHE A 163 8.78 -6.22 7.92
N ALA A 164 8.84 -7.53 8.15
CA ALA A 164 9.34 -8.10 9.41
C ALA A 164 10.83 -7.80 9.66
N ALA A 165 11.59 -7.56 8.59
CA ALA A 165 13.00 -7.16 8.69
C ALA A 165 13.21 -5.65 8.95
N GLN A 166 12.13 -4.84 8.97
CA GLN A 166 12.23 -3.41 9.20
C GLN A 166 11.97 -3.04 10.66
N SER A 167 12.63 -1.99 11.12
CA SER A 167 12.34 -1.38 12.41
C SER A 167 11.00 -0.62 12.39
N ARG A 168 10.35 -0.50 13.53
CA ARG A 168 9.11 0.28 13.72
C ARG A 168 7.88 -0.26 12.98
N VAL A 169 7.84 -1.57 12.77
CA VAL A 169 6.68 -2.27 12.20
C VAL A 169 6.05 -3.13 13.27
N ASP A 170 4.76 -2.90 13.52
CA ASP A 170 3.93 -3.72 14.39
C ASP A 170 2.98 -4.56 13.55
N PHE A 171 3.00 -5.86 13.76
CA PHE A 171 2.06 -6.78 13.12
C PHE A 171 0.82 -6.92 13.96
N CYS A 172 -0.35 -6.74 13.38
CA CYS A 172 -1.61 -6.91 14.07
C CYS A 172 -2.66 -7.62 13.20
N GLN A 173 -3.50 -8.40 13.86
CA GLN A 173 -4.67 -8.99 13.23
C GLN A 173 -5.86 -8.05 13.47
N PRO A 174 -6.48 -7.50 12.41
CA PRO A 174 -7.65 -6.65 12.60
C PRO A 174 -8.79 -7.49 13.17
N THR A 175 -9.15 -7.21 14.41
CA THR A 175 -10.36 -7.75 15.01
C THR A 175 -11.55 -7.19 14.26
N ILE A 176 -12.39 -8.05 13.70
CA ILE A 176 -13.66 -7.61 13.12
C ILE A 176 -14.51 -7.12 14.30
N LEU A 177 -14.62 -5.82 14.46
CA LEU A 177 -15.67 -5.25 15.29
C LEU A 177 -16.99 -5.69 14.63
N ARG A 178 -17.60 -6.74 15.18
CA ARG A 178 -18.97 -7.10 14.81
C ARG A 178 -19.79 -5.84 15.07
N LYS A 179 -20.49 -5.34 14.04
CA LYS A 179 -21.51 -4.31 14.26
C LYS A 179 -22.32 -4.73 15.48
N PRO A 180 -22.48 -3.89 16.51
CA PRO A 180 -23.37 -4.24 17.61
C PRO A 180 -24.70 -4.61 16.98
N LYS A 181 -25.22 -5.80 17.31
CA LYS A 181 -26.59 -6.15 16.94
C LYS A 181 -27.44 -5.04 17.51
N LEU A 182 -28.11 -4.28 16.65
CA LEU A 182 -29.18 -3.41 17.08
C LEU A 182 -30.15 -4.28 17.88
N LEU A 183 -30.21 -4.05 19.18
CA LEU A 183 -31.24 -4.65 20.01
C LEU A 183 -32.59 -4.20 19.42
N PRO A 184 -33.55 -5.09 19.23
CA PRO A 184 -34.88 -4.67 18.81
C PRO A 184 -35.39 -3.66 19.83
N GLN A 185 -35.78 -2.50 19.34
CA GLN A 185 -36.48 -1.50 20.18
C GLN A 185 -37.79 -2.14 20.63
N CYS A 186 -37.95 -2.29 21.94
CA CYS A 186 -39.23 -2.63 22.56
C CYS A 186 -40.18 -1.45 22.45
#